data_244de1e72558c24248c93b60010e48f4
#
_entry.id   244de1e72558c24248c93b60010e48f4
#
_cell.length_a   1.000
_cell.length_b   1.000
_cell.length_c   1.000
_cell.angle_alpha   90.00
_cell.angle_beta   90.00
_cell.angle_gamma   90.00
#
_symmetry.space_group_name_H-M   'P 1'
#
loop_
_entity.id
_entity.type
_entity.pdbx_description
1 polymer ?
#
loop_
_entity_poly.entity_id
_entity_poly.type
_entity_poly.pdbx_seq_one_letter_code
_entity_poly.pdbx_strand_id
1 'polypeptide(L)'
;MLKKKNKGKIVLILAVLAFFSWIFIGPTLLSKHFHELDEAYIGKAEKMDWDRDSLLTYSVEKFEQRENSYREIVEISGFAFKEIKEEVKSREILIYMESENRKNNYIVKTELIQRPEILTEHLTGGDFSKYIDVGYYAKFSAIVMKNTIYKVNIVVKENNKMYFTDTKFIIKKDKGMVTILPTE
;
A
#
# COMPACT_ATOMS: atom_id res chain seq x y z
N MET A 1 38.69 48.34 4.62
CA MET A 1 37.22 48.38 4.52
C MET A 1 36.56 47.34 3.56
N LEU A 2 37.31 46.55 2.84
CA LEU A 2 36.84 45.56 1.83
C LEU A 2 36.35 44.21 2.38
N LYS A 3 36.75 43.81 3.61
CA LYS A 3 36.37 42.50 4.17
C LYS A 3 34.92 42.37 4.65
N LYS A 4 34.20 43.45 4.90
CA LYS A 4 32.81 43.43 5.39
C LYS A 4 31.80 43.16 4.29
N LYS A 5 32.08 43.61 3.07
CA LYS A 5 31.17 43.48 1.89
C LYS A 5 31.07 42.05 1.36
N ASN A 6 32.10 41.22 1.54
CA ASN A 6 32.10 39.81 1.07
C ASN A 6 31.37 38.88 2.07
N LYS A 7 31.35 39.20 3.38
CA LYS A 7 30.61 38.37 4.35
C LYS A 7 29.11 38.37 4.09
N GLY A 8 28.52 39.53 3.72
CA GLY A 8 27.08 39.60 3.36
C GLY A 8 26.71 38.80 2.12
N LYS A 9 27.58 38.81 1.10
CA LYS A 9 27.35 38.02 -0.12
C LYS A 9 27.43 36.50 0.15
N ILE A 10 28.36 36.07 0.99
CA ILE A 10 28.49 34.66 1.39
C ILE A 10 27.27 34.21 2.18
N VAL A 11 26.79 35.01 3.12
CA VAL A 11 25.58 34.69 3.90
C VAL A 11 24.35 34.60 3.01
N LEU A 12 24.21 35.51 2.02
CA LEU A 12 23.10 35.46 1.05
C LEU A 12 23.15 34.19 0.20
N ILE A 13 24.33 33.83 -0.32
CA ILE A 13 24.51 32.59 -1.12
C ILE A 13 24.14 31.35 -0.29
N LEU A 14 24.60 31.28 0.96
CA LEU A 14 24.28 30.15 1.85
C LEU A 14 22.77 30.09 2.17
N ALA A 15 22.11 31.24 2.39
CA ALA A 15 20.66 31.29 2.61
C ALA A 15 19.87 30.82 1.38
N VAL A 16 20.29 31.23 0.18
CA VAL A 16 19.69 30.79 -1.08
C VAL A 16 19.88 29.28 -1.29
N LEU A 17 21.08 28.77 -1.04
CA LEU A 17 21.36 27.32 -1.15
C LEU A 17 20.55 26.52 -0.13
N ALA A 18 20.42 26.99 1.12
CA ALA A 18 19.60 26.36 2.14
C ALA A 18 18.11 26.36 1.75
N PHE A 19 17.61 27.46 1.17
CA PHE A 19 16.25 27.57 0.70
C PHE A 19 15.95 26.59 -0.47
N PHE A 20 16.85 26.52 -1.45
CA PHE A 20 16.74 25.53 -2.53
C PHE A 20 16.84 24.09 -2.02
N SER A 21 17.77 23.80 -1.11
CA SER A 21 17.86 22.48 -0.47
C SER A 21 16.58 22.12 0.26
N TRP A 22 15.94 23.08 0.95
CA TRP A 22 14.67 22.86 1.62
C TRP A 22 13.52 22.59 0.63
N ILE A 23 13.47 23.28 -0.50
CA ILE A 23 12.44 23.05 -1.52
C ILE A 23 12.57 21.64 -2.17
N PHE A 24 13.80 21.17 -2.40
CA PHE A 24 14.03 19.89 -3.09
C PHE A 24 14.14 18.69 -2.16
N ILE A 25 14.71 18.86 -0.98
CA ILE A 25 14.98 17.78 -0.03
C ILE A 25 13.91 17.74 1.07
N GLY A 26 13.38 18.88 1.49
CA GLY A 26 12.39 18.99 2.56
C GLY A 26 11.12 18.18 2.30
N PRO A 27 10.47 18.25 1.14
CA PRO A 27 9.30 17.43 0.84
C PRO A 27 9.59 15.93 0.86
N THR A 28 10.78 15.52 0.40
CA THR A 28 11.20 14.12 0.38
C THR A 28 11.47 13.59 1.80
N LEU A 29 12.12 14.39 2.64
CA LEU A 29 12.38 14.05 4.04
C LEU A 29 11.09 14.08 4.86
N LEU A 30 10.23 15.08 4.65
CA LEU A 30 8.94 15.18 5.30
C LEU A 30 8.03 14.01 4.90
N SER A 31 7.96 13.68 3.61
CA SER A 31 7.17 12.54 3.16
C SER A 31 7.66 11.23 3.79
N LYS A 32 8.97 11.04 3.86
CA LYS A 32 9.57 9.85 4.48
C LYS A 32 9.26 9.77 5.99
N HIS A 33 9.37 10.89 6.70
CA HIS A 33 9.10 10.95 8.15
C HIS A 33 7.60 10.77 8.45
N PHE A 34 6.72 11.27 7.59
CA PHE A 34 5.27 11.10 7.73
C PHE A 34 4.78 9.70 7.27
N HIS A 35 5.54 9.00 6.43
CA HIS A 35 5.26 7.59 6.12
C HIS A 35 5.50 6.65 7.32
N GLU A 36 6.39 7.03 8.24
CA GLU A 36 6.72 6.19 9.39
C GLU A 36 5.65 6.22 10.49
N LEU A 37 4.73 7.20 10.50
CA LEU A 37 3.87 7.44 11.66
C LEU A 37 2.49 6.77 11.62
N ASP A 38 1.89 6.51 10.42
CA ASP A 38 0.53 5.94 10.33
C ASP A 38 0.17 5.34 8.96
N GLU A 39 1.07 5.31 7.99
CA GLU A 39 0.76 4.84 6.64
C GLU A 39 1.48 3.53 6.33
N ALA A 40 0.74 2.58 5.74
CA ALA A 40 1.31 1.34 5.27
C ALA A 40 2.39 1.59 4.21
N TYR A 41 3.44 0.78 4.25
CA TYR A 41 4.49 0.84 3.24
C TYR A 41 3.93 0.55 1.86
N ILE A 42 4.11 1.49 0.94
CA ILE A 42 3.87 1.30 -0.49
C ILE A 42 5.19 1.35 -1.25
N GLY A 43 5.52 0.29 -1.98
CA GLY A 43 6.75 0.17 -2.75
C GLY A 43 6.48 -0.25 -4.18
N LYS A 44 7.46 0.01 -5.06
CA LYS A 44 7.42 -0.56 -6.41
C LYS A 44 7.54 -2.07 -6.33
N ALA A 45 6.72 -2.75 -7.11
CA ALA A 45 6.77 -4.20 -7.25
C ALA A 45 7.22 -4.57 -8.66
N GLU A 46 8.06 -5.59 -8.76
CA GLU A 46 8.30 -6.26 -10.03
C GLU A 46 7.08 -7.09 -10.41
N LYS A 47 7.02 -7.48 -11.69
CA LYS A 47 6.01 -8.44 -12.11
C LYS A 47 6.24 -9.74 -11.34
N MET A 48 5.26 -10.11 -10.55
CA MET A 48 5.31 -11.35 -9.81
C MET A 48 4.65 -12.46 -10.61
N ASP A 49 5.27 -13.62 -10.66
CA ASP A 49 4.66 -14.85 -11.18
C ASP A 49 3.88 -15.51 -10.04
N TRP A 50 2.57 -15.55 -10.21
CA TRP A 50 1.63 -16.05 -9.21
C TRP A 50 1.00 -17.35 -9.68
N ASP A 51 0.72 -18.22 -8.75
CA ASP A 51 -0.22 -19.30 -8.98
C ASP A 51 -1.64 -18.73 -9.02
N ARG A 52 -2.14 -18.52 -10.24
CA ARG A 52 -3.46 -17.91 -10.49
C ARG A 52 -4.65 -18.82 -10.20
N ASP A 53 -4.41 -20.10 -10.00
CA ASP A 53 -5.47 -21.11 -9.83
C ASP A 53 -5.87 -21.31 -8.36
N SER A 54 -5.33 -20.50 -7.46
CA SER A 54 -5.64 -20.62 -6.04
C SER A 54 -6.95 -19.91 -5.69
N LEU A 55 -7.97 -20.67 -5.36
CA LEU A 55 -9.18 -20.13 -4.75
C LEU A 55 -8.84 -19.55 -3.38
N LEU A 56 -8.92 -18.23 -3.25
CA LEU A 56 -8.89 -17.52 -1.98
C LEU A 56 -10.31 -17.22 -1.52
N THR A 57 -10.57 -17.43 -0.24
CA THR A 57 -11.74 -16.85 0.42
C THR A 57 -11.37 -15.43 0.83
N TYR A 58 -12.08 -14.44 0.33
CA TYR A 58 -11.76 -13.04 0.59
C TYR A 58 -13.01 -12.15 0.54
N SER A 59 -12.89 -11.00 1.20
CA SER A 59 -13.80 -9.87 1.04
C SER A 59 -13.03 -8.56 1.12
N VAL A 60 -13.47 -7.58 0.36
CA VAL A 60 -13.08 -6.18 0.52
C VAL A 60 -14.26 -5.47 1.17
N GLU A 61 -14.13 -5.14 2.46
CA GLU A 61 -15.20 -4.55 3.26
C GLU A 61 -15.21 -3.03 3.17
N LYS A 62 -14.00 -2.45 3.06
CA LYS A 62 -13.80 -1.02 2.91
C LYS A 62 -12.75 -0.78 1.83
N PHE A 63 -13.06 0.09 0.88
CA PHE A 63 -12.10 0.56 -0.10
C PHE A 63 -12.50 1.96 -0.53
N GLU A 64 -11.84 2.95 0.03
CA GLU A 64 -12.21 4.34 -0.17
C GLU A 64 -11.01 5.29 -0.21
N GLN A 65 -11.18 6.40 -0.88
CA GLN A 65 -10.28 7.54 -0.76
C GLN A 65 -10.78 8.43 0.38
N ARG A 66 -9.89 8.86 1.26
CA ARG A 66 -10.21 9.81 2.30
C ARG A 66 -10.42 11.19 1.69
N GLU A 67 -11.60 11.76 1.87
CA GLU A 67 -11.93 13.10 1.39
C GLU A 67 -10.99 14.15 2.02
N ASN A 68 -10.69 15.20 1.23
CA ASN A 68 -9.87 16.35 1.64
C ASN A 68 -8.44 16.01 2.08
N SER A 69 -7.91 14.88 1.65
CA SER A 69 -6.53 14.52 1.91
C SER A 69 -5.61 15.09 0.83
N TYR A 70 -4.76 16.04 1.17
CA TYR A 70 -3.68 16.50 0.28
C TYR A 70 -2.69 15.41 -0.12
N ARG A 71 -2.75 14.25 0.53
CA ARG A 71 -1.86 13.11 0.31
C ARG A 71 -2.48 12.00 -0.52
N GLU A 72 -3.70 12.20 -1.02
CA GLU A 72 -4.39 11.15 -1.76
C GLU A 72 -4.42 9.82 -0.97
N ILE A 73 -4.85 9.88 0.30
CA ILE A 73 -4.89 8.73 1.17
C ILE A 73 -5.98 7.75 0.72
N VAL A 74 -5.60 6.51 0.59
CA VAL A 74 -6.48 5.38 0.29
C VAL A 74 -6.51 4.45 1.49
N GLU A 75 -7.69 4.03 1.89
CA GLU A 75 -7.91 3.03 2.93
C GLU A 75 -8.55 1.78 2.31
N ILE A 76 -8.02 0.61 2.67
CA ILE A 76 -8.56 -0.68 2.26
C ILE A 76 -8.53 -1.63 3.46
N SER A 77 -9.63 -2.35 3.66
CA SER A 77 -9.71 -3.41 4.67
C SER A 77 -10.64 -4.53 4.24
N GLY A 78 -10.51 -5.65 4.91
CA GLY A 78 -11.31 -6.84 4.66
C GLY A 78 -10.67 -8.07 5.28
N PHE A 79 -10.91 -9.21 4.67
CA PHE A 79 -10.25 -10.45 5.05
C PHE A 79 -9.83 -11.25 3.81
N ALA A 80 -8.80 -12.09 3.96
CA ALA A 80 -8.37 -13.01 2.93
C ALA A 80 -7.60 -14.18 3.54
N PHE A 81 -7.92 -15.40 3.10
CA PHE A 81 -7.19 -16.59 3.49
C PHE A 81 -7.33 -17.70 2.44
N LYS A 82 -6.37 -18.60 2.45
CA LYS A 82 -6.46 -19.89 1.75
C LYS A 82 -6.76 -20.96 2.76
N GLU A 83 -7.77 -21.77 2.51
CA GLU A 83 -7.98 -22.97 3.30
C GLU A 83 -6.88 -23.99 2.95
N ILE A 84 -6.00 -24.26 3.91
CA ILE A 84 -4.91 -25.23 3.77
C ILE A 84 -4.95 -26.24 4.91
N LYS A 85 -4.55 -27.49 4.61
CA LYS A 85 -4.46 -28.56 5.61
C LYS A 85 -3.24 -28.43 6.50
N GLU A 86 -2.19 -27.77 6.00
CA GLU A 86 -0.93 -27.59 6.69
C GLU A 86 -1.06 -26.53 7.81
N GLU A 87 -0.16 -26.61 8.79
CA GLU A 87 -0.03 -25.58 9.82
C GLU A 87 0.45 -24.25 9.20
N VAL A 88 -0.21 -23.14 9.54
CA VAL A 88 0.19 -21.81 9.12
C VAL A 88 1.18 -21.24 10.13
N LYS A 89 2.47 -21.24 9.79
CA LYS A 89 3.55 -20.71 10.64
C LYS A 89 3.75 -19.19 10.44
N SER A 90 3.46 -18.73 9.24
CA SER A 90 3.57 -17.30 8.91
C SER A 90 2.51 -16.93 7.89
N ARG A 91 1.91 -15.77 8.07
CA ARG A 91 0.98 -15.17 7.10
C ARG A 91 1.35 -13.72 6.87
N GLU A 92 1.23 -13.32 5.64
CA GLU A 92 1.31 -11.92 5.21
C GLU A 92 0.23 -11.70 4.17
N ILE A 93 -0.55 -10.65 4.32
CA ILE A 93 -1.54 -10.23 3.33
C ILE A 93 -1.02 -8.93 2.71
N LEU A 94 -1.04 -8.86 1.40
CA LEU A 94 -0.51 -7.74 0.64
C LEU A 94 -1.55 -7.28 -0.38
N ILE A 95 -1.58 -5.99 -0.66
CA ILE A 95 -2.35 -5.45 -1.77
C ILE A 95 -1.38 -5.22 -2.93
N TYR A 96 -1.63 -5.88 -4.04
CA TYR A 96 -0.85 -5.74 -5.26
C TYR A 96 -1.63 -4.95 -6.30
N MET A 97 -1.06 -3.86 -6.77
CA MET A 97 -1.64 -2.98 -7.77
C MET A 97 -0.89 -3.15 -9.09
N GLU A 98 -1.54 -3.78 -10.05
CA GLU A 98 -1.01 -4.01 -11.39
C GLU A 98 -1.43 -2.89 -12.32
N SER A 99 -0.47 -2.12 -12.84
CA SER A 99 -0.75 -1.08 -13.83
C SER A 99 -1.07 -1.68 -15.20
N GLU A 100 -1.90 -1.02 -15.99
CA GLU A 100 -2.24 -1.46 -17.37
C GLU A 100 -1.00 -1.74 -18.22
N ASN A 101 0.03 -0.91 -18.08
CA ASN A 101 1.29 -1.08 -18.83
C ASN A 101 2.25 -2.08 -18.19
N ARG A 102 1.91 -2.65 -17.02
CA ARG A 102 2.71 -3.61 -16.23
C ARG A 102 4.12 -3.14 -15.85
N LYS A 103 4.42 -1.84 -15.99
CA LYS A 103 5.74 -1.27 -15.70
C LYS A 103 5.82 -0.56 -14.36
N ASN A 104 4.68 -0.12 -13.84
CA ASN A 104 4.61 0.67 -12.62
C ASN A 104 3.69 -0.02 -11.60
N ASN A 105 4.01 -1.25 -11.27
CA ASN A 105 3.25 -1.99 -10.26
C ASN A 105 3.68 -1.56 -8.86
N TYR A 106 2.75 -1.68 -7.92
CA TYR A 106 2.99 -1.35 -6.52
C TYR A 106 2.50 -2.47 -5.62
N ILE A 107 3.14 -2.57 -4.46
CA ILE A 107 2.75 -3.45 -3.39
C ILE A 107 2.57 -2.63 -2.12
N VAL A 108 1.50 -2.90 -1.40
CA VAL A 108 1.20 -2.30 -0.09
C VAL A 108 1.22 -3.39 0.94
N LYS A 109 2.01 -3.21 1.99
CA LYS A 109 1.97 -4.09 3.16
C LYS A 109 0.76 -3.74 4.00
N THR A 110 0.02 -4.75 4.44
CA THR A 110 -1.13 -4.57 5.31
C THR A 110 -0.77 -4.93 6.75
N GLU A 111 -1.53 -4.39 7.68
CA GLU A 111 -1.57 -4.87 9.05
C GLU A 111 -2.55 -6.04 9.12
N LEU A 112 -2.15 -7.11 9.82
CA LEU A 112 -3.03 -8.24 10.06
C LEU A 112 -3.97 -7.94 11.23
N ILE A 113 -5.23 -8.30 11.06
CA ILE A 113 -6.28 -8.12 12.07
C ILE A 113 -6.89 -9.46 12.41
N GLN A 114 -7.10 -9.69 13.70
CA GLN A 114 -7.80 -10.89 14.15
C GLN A 114 -9.29 -10.80 13.82
N ARG A 115 -9.81 -11.81 13.15
CA ARG A 115 -11.19 -11.89 12.68
C ARG A 115 -11.79 -13.28 12.97
N PRO A 116 -11.94 -13.65 14.25
CA PRO A 116 -12.42 -14.97 14.63
C PRO A 116 -13.85 -15.26 14.12
N GLU A 117 -14.67 -14.23 13.93
CA GLU A 117 -16.04 -14.36 13.41
C GLU A 117 -16.08 -14.89 11.97
N ILE A 118 -15.11 -14.50 11.14
CA ILE A 118 -15.01 -14.96 9.74
C ILE A 118 -14.82 -16.47 9.67
N LEU A 119 -14.12 -17.02 10.65
CA LEU A 119 -13.80 -18.45 10.67
C LEU A 119 -15.03 -19.30 10.95
N THR A 120 -15.94 -18.81 11.81
CA THR A 120 -17.19 -19.51 12.12
C THR A 120 -18.17 -19.50 10.95
N GLU A 121 -18.10 -18.49 10.08
CA GLU A 121 -18.97 -18.37 8.91
C GLU A 121 -18.48 -19.20 7.71
N HIS A 122 -17.16 -19.32 7.54
CA HIS A 122 -16.58 -19.90 6.32
C HIS A 122 -15.95 -21.28 6.50
N LEU A 123 -15.65 -21.69 7.73
CA LEU A 123 -15.01 -22.98 8.00
C LEU A 123 -15.91 -23.87 8.83
N THR A 124 -16.23 -25.04 8.30
CA THR A 124 -17.01 -26.07 9.02
C THR A 124 -16.09 -27.15 9.54
N GLY A 125 -15.86 -27.12 10.86
CA GLY A 125 -15.13 -28.18 11.59
C GLY A 125 -13.61 -28.09 11.49
N GLY A 126 -12.93 -27.98 12.61
CA GLY A 126 -11.47 -27.98 12.68
C GLY A 126 -10.89 -27.04 13.73
N ASP A 127 -9.57 -27.04 13.82
CA ASP A 127 -8.80 -26.10 14.63
C ASP A 127 -8.69 -24.76 13.89
N PHE A 128 -9.49 -23.77 14.32
CA PHE A 128 -9.53 -22.44 13.73
C PHE A 128 -8.40 -21.52 14.22
N SER A 129 -7.62 -21.92 15.22
CA SER A 129 -6.56 -21.08 15.79
C SER A 129 -5.54 -20.59 14.77
N LYS A 130 -5.29 -21.38 13.73
CA LYS A 130 -4.36 -21.08 12.64
C LYS A 130 -4.83 -20.01 11.65
N TYR A 131 -6.12 -19.62 11.73
CA TYR A 131 -6.70 -18.62 10.80
C TYR A 131 -7.08 -17.31 11.51
N ILE A 132 -6.73 -17.11 12.77
CA ILE A 132 -7.17 -15.95 13.55
C ILE A 132 -6.82 -14.63 12.85
N ASP A 133 -5.62 -14.54 12.27
CA ASP A 133 -5.10 -13.34 11.61
C ASP A 133 -5.43 -13.33 10.11
N VAL A 134 -6.72 -13.37 9.76
CA VAL A 134 -7.18 -13.36 8.35
C VAL A 134 -7.67 -12.00 7.89
N GLY A 135 -7.92 -11.08 8.81
CA GLY A 135 -8.26 -9.70 8.48
C GLY A 135 -7.03 -8.91 8.04
N TYR A 136 -7.26 -7.92 7.20
CA TYR A 136 -6.22 -6.99 6.77
C TYR A 136 -6.72 -5.55 6.79
N TYR A 137 -5.81 -4.63 7.06
CA TYR A 137 -6.02 -3.20 6.95
C TYR A 137 -4.77 -2.55 6.35
N ALA A 138 -4.97 -1.60 5.46
CA ALA A 138 -3.93 -0.71 4.98
C ALA A 138 -4.47 0.69 4.73
N LYS A 139 -3.67 1.67 5.13
CA LYS A 139 -3.87 3.08 4.83
C LYS A 139 -2.59 3.58 4.18
N PHE A 140 -2.64 3.98 2.93
CA PHE A 140 -1.46 4.39 2.17
C PHE A 140 -1.69 5.63 1.34
N SER A 141 -0.59 6.33 1.03
CA SER A 141 -0.63 7.49 0.15
C SER A 141 -0.40 7.09 -1.31
N ALA A 142 -1.35 7.41 -2.17
CA ALA A 142 -1.23 7.18 -3.60
C ALA A 142 -0.33 8.23 -4.32
N ILE A 143 0.21 9.22 -3.61
CA ILE A 143 1.03 10.30 -4.20
C ILE A 143 2.24 9.76 -4.96
N VAL A 144 2.81 8.64 -4.50
CA VAL A 144 3.97 7.99 -5.13
C VAL A 144 3.63 7.22 -6.41
N MET A 145 2.35 6.94 -6.63
CA MET A 145 1.88 6.19 -7.78
C MET A 145 1.89 7.05 -9.05
N LYS A 146 2.17 6.45 -10.19
CA LYS A 146 2.08 7.11 -11.49
C LYS A 146 0.64 7.26 -11.94
N ASN A 147 0.38 8.26 -12.80
CA ASN A 147 -0.95 8.47 -13.39
C ASN A 147 -1.24 7.35 -14.39
N THR A 148 -2.11 6.43 -14.03
CA THR A 148 -2.60 5.32 -14.86
C THR A 148 -3.72 4.57 -14.11
N ILE A 149 -4.23 3.52 -14.71
CA ILE A 149 -5.20 2.62 -14.11
C ILE A 149 -4.45 1.43 -13.51
N TYR A 150 -4.87 1.03 -12.32
CA TYR A 150 -4.32 -0.11 -11.58
C TYR A 150 -5.43 -1.09 -11.26
N LYS A 151 -5.23 -2.36 -11.61
CA LYS A 151 -6.04 -3.46 -11.07
C LYS A 151 -5.57 -3.75 -9.66
N VAL A 152 -6.51 -3.88 -8.75
CA VAL A 152 -6.23 -4.16 -7.33
C VAL A 152 -6.41 -5.65 -7.08
N ASN A 153 -5.40 -6.24 -6.47
CA ASN A 153 -5.37 -7.66 -6.21
C ASN A 153 -4.96 -7.89 -4.76
N ILE A 154 -5.48 -8.96 -4.14
CA ILE A 154 -5.03 -9.41 -2.83
C ILE A 154 -4.07 -10.58 -3.03
N VAL A 155 -2.99 -10.55 -2.27
CA VAL A 155 -1.98 -11.60 -2.22
C VAL A 155 -1.90 -12.09 -0.80
N VAL A 156 -2.12 -13.37 -0.60
CA VAL A 156 -1.91 -14.05 0.67
C VAL A 156 -0.64 -14.90 0.56
N LYS A 157 0.31 -14.62 1.42
CA LYS A 157 1.54 -15.39 1.53
C LYS A 157 1.49 -16.22 2.81
N GLU A 158 1.52 -17.53 2.68
CA GLU A 158 1.51 -18.49 3.78
C GLU A 158 2.63 -19.50 3.59
N ASN A 159 3.47 -19.67 4.60
CA ASN A 159 4.58 -20.65 4.57
C ASN A 159 5.42 -20.57 3.28
N ASN A 160 5.73 -19.36 2.79
CA ASN A 160 6.44 -19.10 1.52
C ASN A 160 5.68 -19.44 0.23
N LYS A 161 4.44 -19.91 0.31
CA LYS A 161 3.56 -20.04 -0.87
C LYS A 161 2.79 -18.73 -1.03
N MET A 162 2.54 -18.30 -2.27
CA MET A 162 1.80 -17.09 -2.57
C MET A 162 0.53 -17.43 -3.33
N TYR A 163 -0.59 -16.92 -2.85
CA TYR A 163 -1.91 -17.07 -3.43
C TYR A 163 -2.43 -15.69 -3.84
N PHE A 164 -3.14 -15.63 -4.93
CA PHE A 164 -3.53 -14.39 -5.56
C PHE A 164 -5.00 -14.40 -5.95
N THR A 165 -5.66 -13.25 -5.80
CA THR A 165 -7.01 -13.04 -6.31
C THR A 165 -7.23 -11.63 -6.80
N ASP A 166 -8.01 -11.48 -7.88
CA ASP A 166 -8.49 -10.21 -8.40
C ASP A 166 -9.67 -9.73 -7.54
N THR A 167 -9.57 -8.55 -6.96
CA THR A 167 -10.63 -8.00 -6.09
C THR A 167 -11.82 -7.43 -6.84
N LYS A 168 -11.76 -7.36 -8.16
CA LYS A 168 -12.74 -6.65 -8.99
C LYS A 168 -12.81 -5.14 -8.73
N PHE A 169 -11.73 -4.55 -8.24
CA PHE A 169 -11.58 -3.11 -8.09
C PHE A 169 -10.42 -2.58 -8.92
N ILE A 170 -10.58 -1.35 -9.37
CA ILE A 170 -9.51 -0.56 -10.01
C ILE A 170 -9.30 0.75 -9.27
N ILE A 171 -8.05 1.20 -9.26
CA ILE A 171 -7.67 2.56 -8.90
C ILE A 171 -7.30 3.29 -10.18
N LYS A 172 -8.03 4.36 -10.49
CA LYS A 172 -7.63 5.31 -11.53
C LYS A 172 -6.96 6.51 -10.87
N LYS A 173 -5.70 6.74 -11.22
CA LYS A 173 -4.99 7.94 -10.80
C LYS A 173 -4.79 8.86 -11.99
N ASP A 174 -5.23 10.12 -11.85
CA ASP A 174 -5.09 11.17 -12.87
C ASP A 174 -4.90 12.53 -12.19
N LYS A 175 -3.81 13.24 -12.53
CA LYS A 175 -3.50 14.60 -12.09
C LYS A 175 -3.74 14.89 -10.60
N GLY A 176 -3.32 13.98 -9.74
CA GLY A 176 -3.45 14.15 -8.30
C GLY A 176 -4.82 13.73 -7.73
N MET A 177 -5.70 13.19 -8.56
CA MET A 177 -6.95 12.59 -8.12
C MET A 177 -6.86 11.08 -8.18
N VAL A 178 -7.44 10.44 -7.16
CA VAL A 178 -7.60 8.99 -7.09
C VAL A 178 -9.10 8.69 -7.17
N THR A 179 -9.47 7.76 -8.01
CA THR A 179 -10.85 7.26 -8.10
C THR A 179 -10.83 5.77 -7.98
N ILE A 180 -11.65 5.22 -7.09
CA ILE A 180 -11.82 3.79 -6.88
C ILE A 180 -13.11 3.37 -7.55
N LEU A 181 -13.06 2.37 -8.41
CA LEU A 181 -14.18 1.89 -9.17
C LEU A 181 -14.25 0.36 -9.11
N PRO A 182 -15.45 -0.24 -9.00
CA PRO A 182 -15.61 -1.67 -9.26
C PRO A 182 -15.36 -1.96 -10.74
N THR A 183 -14.80 -3.11 -11.05
CA THR A 183 -14.77 -3.65 -12.43
C THR A 183 -16.07 -4.39 -12.69
N GLU A 184 -16.66 -4.20 -13.85
CA GLU A 184 -17.81 -4.96 -14.32
C GLU A 184 -17.51 -6.46 -14.48
#